data_259d195e7537dfea162d340f3cd9b04a
#
_entry.id   259d195e7537dfea162d340f3cd9b04a
#
_cell.length_a   1.000
_cell.length_b   1.000
_cell.length_c   1.000
_cell.angle_alpha   90.00
_cell.angle_beta   90.00
_cell.angle_gamma   90.00
#
_symmetry.space_group_name_H-M   'P 1'
#
loop_
_entity.id
_entity.type
_entity.pdbx_description
1 polymer ?
#
loop_
_entity_poly.entity_id
_entity_poly.type
_entity_poly.pdbx_seq_one_letter_code
_entity_poly.pdbx_strand_id
1 'polypeptide(L)'
;MSVLGLDPLPRGVILAATPLGNVGDASARLMHALQHADVIAAEDTRRVRNLAQALGIEISGRVVSNFDHNEKDRAQQLIDAAASGTVLVVTDAGMPIISDPGLSLVSAAAERDIPVTCFPGPSAVPTALALSGLGVGHFLFDAFPPRKPGPRKAWLESLRNEKRAIVFFESPHRVAETLAEAADILGADRPAAVCRELTKTYEEIRRGNLGELAEWAVDGARGEITVVIEGGTAAAATAADLVPKAL
;
A
#
# COMPACT_ATOMS: atom_id res chain seq x y z
N MET A 1 -9.93 25.68 -20.19
CA MET A 1 -9.37 24.64 -19.27
C MET A 1 -9.99 24.86 -17.90
N SER A 2 -10.69 23.86 -17.37
CA SER A 2 -11.22 23.92 -16.01
C SER A 2 -10.05 24.04 -15.02
N VAL A 3 -10.17 24.94 -14.04
CA VAL A 3 -9.13 25.13 -12.99
C VAL A 3 -8.84 23.85 -12.22
N LEU A 4 -9.80 22.90 -12.20
CA LEU A 4 -9.69 21.63 -11.49
C LEU A 4 -9.23 20.48 -12.40
N GLY A 5 -8.99 20.69 -13.70
CA GLY A 5 -8.61 19.62 -14.64
C GLY A 5 -9.69 18.52 -14.75
N LEU A 6 -10.96 18.91 -14.65
CA LEU A 6 -12.11 17.99 -14.64
C LEU A 6 -12.79 17.87 -16.01
N ASP A 7 -12.16 18.35 -17.07
CA ASP A 7 -12.65 18.19 -18.46
C ASP A 7 -12.63 16.72 -18.88
N PRO A 8 -13.24 16.36 -20.01
CA PRO A 8 -13.61 14.98 -20.28
C PRO A 8 -12.48 14.01 -19.96
N LEU A 9 -12.83 12.91 -19.33
CA LEU A 9 -11.86 11.89 -18.94
C LEU A 9 -11.06 11.42 -20.17
N PRO A 10 -9.75 11.19 -20.02
CA PRO A 10 -8.95 10.63 -21.10
C PRO A 10 -9.41 9.20 -21.41
N ARG A 11 -9.36 8.82 -22.68
CA ARG A 11 -9.49 7.41 -23.07
C ARG A 11 -8.32 6.61 -22.52
N GLY A 12 -8.54 5.32 -22.29
CA GLY A 12 -7.54 4.42 -21.79
C GLY A 12 -7.82 4.01 -20.34
N VAL A 13 -6.76 3.69 -19.63
CA VAL A 13 -6.81 3.24 -18.22
C VAL A 13 -6.47 4.40 -17.29
N ILE A 14 -7.28 4.62 -16.28
CA ILE A 14 -7.04 5.55 -15.19
C ILE A 14 -6.88 4.75 -13.90
N LEU A 15 -5.71 4.82 -13.27
CA LEU A 15 -5.52 4.34 -11.91
C LEU A 15 -5.89 5.48 -10.96
N ALA A 16 -6.78 5.27 -10.00
CA ALA A 16 -7.11 6.32 -9.05
C ALA A 16 -7.05 5.82 -7.60
N ALA A 17 -6.40 6.63 -6.76
CA ALA A 17 -6.38 6.37 -5.33
C ALA A 17 -7.74 6.60 -4.69
N THR A 18 -8.14 5.69 -3.80
CA THR A 18 -9.31 5.84 -2.93
C THR A 18 -8.90 6.26 -1.52
N PRO A 19 -9.79 6.85 -0.72
CA PRO A 19 -9.53 7.14 0.68
C PRO A 19 -9.11 5.90 1.48
N LEU A 20 -8.15 6.05 2.41
CA LEU A 20 -7.76 4.97 3.32
C LEU A 20 -8.86 4.68 4.35
N GLY A 21 -9.59 5.70 4.78
CA GLY A 21 -10.65 5.57 5.76
C GLY A 21 -11.48 6.83 5.96
N ASN A 22 -10.93 7.99 5.57
CA ASN A 22 -11.63 9.26 5.65
C ASN A 22 -12.12 9.69 4.25
N VAL A 23 -13.41 9.74 4.07
CA VAL A 23 -14.05 10.11 2.79
C VAL A 23 -13.61 11.50 2.30
N GLY A 24 -13.25 12.40 3.23
CA GLY A 24 -12.73 13.74 2.91
C GLY A 24 -11.39 13.74 2.15
N ASP A 25 -10.69 12.61 2.13
CA ASP A 25 -9.43 12.47 1.38
C ASP A 25 -9.66 12.13 -0.10
N ALA A 26 -10.91 11.97 -0.54
CA ALA A 26 -11.24 11.73 -1.94
C ALA A 26 -10.87 12.93 -2.79
N SER A 27 -10.03 12.73 -3.80
CA SER A 27 -9.66 13.79 -4.73
C SER A 27 -10.84 14.16 -5.65
N ALA A 28 -10.92 15.45 -6.06
CA ALA A 28 -11.92 15.89 -7.02
C ALA A 28 -11.83 15.09 -8.34
N ARG A 29 -10.62 14.66 -8.75
CA ARG A 29 -10.41 13.84 -9.94
C ARG A 29 -10.96 12.43 -9.77
N LEU A 30 -10.82 11.81 -8.59
CA LEU A 30 -11.45 10.52 -8.29
C LEU A 30 -12.97 10.63 -8.36
N MET A 31 -13.55 11.65 -7.71
CA MET A 31 -15.00 11.88 -7.72
C MET A 31 -15.53 12.04 -9.14
N HIS A 32 -14.86 12.85 -9.96
CA HIS A 32 -15.22 13.04 -11.36
C HIS A 32 -15.11 11.74 -12.18
N ALA A 33 -14.05 10.96 -11.96
CA ALA A 33 -13.85 9.67 -12.64
C ALA A 33 -14.91 8.62 -12.25
N LEU A 34 -15.30 8.56 -10.98
CA LEU A 34 -16.40 7.69 -10.53
C LEU A 34 -17.73 8.02 -11.19
N GLN A 35 -17.99 9.31 -11.48
CA GLN A 35 -19.22 9.74 -12.13
C GLN A 35 -19.24 9.45 -13.65
N HIS A 36 -18.10 9.53 -14.33
CA HIS A 36 -18.05 9.64 -15.79
C HIS A 36 -17.27 8.56 -16.52
N ALA A 37 -16.56 7.65 -15.83
CA ALA A 37 -15.87 6.54 -16.47
C ALA A 37 -16.87 5.54 -17.07
N ASP A 38 -16.57 5.01 -18.26
CA ASP A 38 -17.42 4.01 -18.94
C ASP A 38 -17.45 2.67 -18.18
N VAL A 39 -16.28 2.29 -17.63
CA VAL A 39 -16.13 1.08 -16.82
C VAL A 39 -15.32 1.40 -15.57
N ILE A 40 -15.77 0.91 -14.42
CA ILE A 40 -15.05 0.98 -13.16
C ILE A 40 -14.67 -0.45 -12.75
N ALA A 41 -13.38 -0.74 -12.79
CA ALA A 41 -12.79 -1.98 -12.31
C ALA A 41 -12.41 -1.79 -10.83
N ALA A 42 -13.18 -2.42 -9.95
CA ALA A 42 -13.04 -2.29 -8.51
C ALA A 42 -12.67 -3.63 -7.87
N GLU A 43 -11.83 -3.62 -6.86
CA GLU A 43 -11.49 -4.81 -6.07
C GLU A 43 -12.76 -5.39 -5.42
N ASP A 44 -13.47 -4.63 -4.60
CA ASP A 44 -14.83 -4.95 -4.13
C ASP A 44 -15.85 -3.93 -4.67
N THR A 45 -16.75 -4.40 -5.54
CA THR A 45 -17.79 -3.56 -6.15
C THR A 45 -18.77 -2.95 -5.14
N ARG A 46 -18.91 -3.54 -3.96
CA ARG A 46 -19.75 -3.01 -2.89
C ARG A 46 -19.07 -1.80 -2.23
N ARG A 47 -17.74 -1.90 -1.99
CA ARG A 47 -16.98 -0.81 -1.38
C ARG A 47 -16.97 0.44 -2.25
N VAL A 48 -16.76 0.30 -3.56
CA VAL A 48 -16.79 1.47 -4.46
C VAL A 48 -18.18 2.12 -4.52
N ARG A 49 -19.26 1.33 -4.49
CA ARG A 49 -20.63 1.89 -4.42
C ARG A 49 -20.90 2.60 -3.10
N ASN A 50 -20.44 2.04 -1.97
CA ASN A 50 -20.54 2.69 -0.66
C ASN A 50 -19.75 3.99 -0.62
N LEU A 51 -18.56 4.01 -1.22
CA LEU A 51 -17.76 5.24 -1.35
C LEU A 51 -18.49 6.30 -2.17
N ALA A 52 -19.03 5.94 -3.33
CA ALA A 52 -19.81 6.86 -4.17
C ALA A 52 -21.03 7.42 -3.40
N GLN A 53 -21.75 6.58 -2.68
CA GLN A 53 -22.88 6.99 -1.84
C GLN A 53 -22.45 7.98 -0.75
N ALA A 54 -21.33 7.68 -0.05
CA ALA A 54 -20.80 8.55 1.00
C ALA A 54 -20.31 9.90 0.45
N LEU A 55 -19.84 9.95 -0.80
CA LEU A 55 -19.44 11.15 -1.51
C LEU A 55 -20.63 11.91 -2.13
N GLY A 56 -21.84 11.36 -2.07
CA GLY A 56 -23.04 11.96 -2.69
C GLY A 56 -22.98 11.98 -4.22
N ILE A 57 -22.30 11.00 -4.84
CA ILE A 57 -22.15 10.90 -6.31
C ILE A 57 -22.85 9.66 -6.86
N GLU A 58 -23.38 9.78 -8.08
CA GLU A 58 -23.97 8.70 -8.85
C GLU A 58 -22.96 8.16 -9.85
N ILE A 59 -22.78 6.83 -9.86
CA ILE A 59 -21.94 6.13 -10.84
C ILE A 59 -22.77 5.89 -12.10
N SER A 60 -22.33 6.45 -13.24
CA SER A 60 -23.00 6.22 -14.53
C SER A 60 -22.49 4.99 -15.28
N GLY A 61 -21.23 4.64 -15.07
CA GLY A 61 -20.56 3.55 -15.78
C GLY A 61 -20.83 2.17 -15.21
N ARG A 62 -20.36 1.17 -15.93
CA ARG A 62 -20.46 -0.24 -15.52
C ARG A 62 -19.40 -0.58 -14.48
N VAL A 63 -19.82 -0.97 -13.26
CA VAL A 63 -18.92 -1.45 -12.21
C VAL A 63 -18.68 -2.94 -12.36
N VAL A 64 -17.42 -3.36 -12.45
CA VAL A 64 -17.00 -4.76 -12.54
C VAL A 64 -15.99 -5.10 -11.46
N SER A 65 -16.01 -6.34 -11.00
CA SER A 65 -15.04 -6.85 -10.05
C SER A 65 -13.70 -7.13 -10.73
N ASN A 66 -12.61 -6.67 -10.12
CA ASN A 66 -11.22 -6.90 -10.56
C ASN A 66 -10.36 -7.16 -9.33
N PHE A 67 -10.22 -8.41 -8.92
CA PHE A 67 -9.42 -8.85 -7.78
C PHE A 67 -8.40 -9.90 -8.23
N ASP A 68 -7.38 -10.17 -7.41
CA ASP A 68 -6.20 -11.00 -7.76
C ASP A 68 -6.51 -12.29 -8.52
N HIS A 69 -7.55 -13.03 -8.10
CA HIS A 69 -7.90 -14.31 -8.71
C HIS A 69 -8.54 -14.21 -10.09
N ASN A 70 -9.13 -13.06 -10.48
CA ASN A 70 -9.77 -12.87 -11.78
C ASN A 70 -9.10 -11.80 -12.66
N GLU A 71 -8.06 -11.16 -12.16
CA GLU A 71 -7.39 -10.03 -12.82
C GLU A 71 -6.92 -10.37 -14.25
N LYS A 72 -6.29 -11.52 -14.44
CA LYS A 72 -5.79 -11.95 -15.75
C LYS A 72 -6.92 -12.20 -16.75
N ASP A 73 -7.98 -12.84 -16.31
CA ASP A 73 -9.14 -13.14 -17.16
C ASP A 73 -9.92 -11.87 -17.53
N ARG A 74 -9.94 -10.90 -16.60
CA ARG A 74 -10.58 -9.59 -16.79
C ARG A 74 -9.75 -8.63 -17.63
N ALA A 75 -8.44 -8.73 -17.61
CA ALA A 75 -7.53 -7.81 -18.29
C ALA A 75 -7.92 -7.63 -19.78
N GLN A 76 -8.22 -8.71 -20.50
CA GLN A 76 -8.61 -8.64 -21.90
C GLN A 76 -9.90 -7.83 -22.13
N GLN A 77 -10.93 -8.06 -21.31
CA GLN A 77 -12.20 -7.34 -21.43
C GLN A 77 -12.06 -5.85 -21.09
N LEU A 78 -11.25 -5.56 -20.05
CA LEU A 78 -11.00 -4.17 -19.62
C LEU A 78 -10.16 -3.42 -20.64
N ILE A 79 -9.18 -4.08 -21.24
CA ILE A 79 -8.33 -3.44 -22.26
C ILE A 79 -9.10 -3.15 -23.56
N ASP A 80 -10.02 -4.03 -23.95
CA ASP A 80 -10.90 -3.80 -25.10
C ASP A 80 -11.85 -2.60 -24.84
N ALA A 81 -12.34 -2.45 -23.62
CA ALA A 81 -13.11 -1.28 -23.21
C ALA A 81 -12.25 0.00 -23.21
N ALA A 82 -11.02 -0.06 -22.72
CA ALA A 82 -10.10 1.06 -22.64
C ALA A 82 -9.66 1.55 -24.03
N ALA A 83 -9.66 0.68 -25.04
CA ALA A 83 -9.32 1.07 -26.43
C ALA A 83 -10.32 2.08 -27.02
N SER A 84 -11.58 2.11 -26.58
CA SER A 84 -12.61 3.00 -27.11
C SER A 84 -13.19 3.98 -26.09
N GLY A 85 -12.96 3.76 -24.79
CA GLY A 85 -13.51 4.53 -23.69
C GLY A 85 -12.54 4.71 -22.53
N THR A 86 -13.07 5.00 -21.36
CA THR A 86 -12.34 5.18 -20.11
C THR A 86 -12.59 4.02 -19.17
N VAL A 87 -11.52 3.35 -18.73
CA VAL A 87 -11.55 2.34 -17.66
C VAL A 87 -10.89 2.92 -16.41
N LEU A 88 -11.67 3.12 -15.37
CA LEU A 88 -11.19 3.53 -14.06
C LEU A 88 -10.87 2.29 -13.23
N VAL A 89 -9.66 2.22 -12.68
CA VAL A 89 -9.23 1.17 -11.74
C VAL A 89 -9.13 1.76 -10.35
N VAL A 90 -9.82 1.16 -9.40
CA VAL A 90 -9.80 1.52 -7.98
C VAL A 90 -9.67 0.28 -7.12
N THR A 91 -9.04 0.43 -5.96
CA THR A 91 -8.93 -0.59 -4.92
C THR A 91 -9.79 -0.24 -3.72
N ASP A 92 -9.83 -1.10 -2.75
CA ASP A 92 -10.63 -0.91 -1.54
C ASP A 92 -10.16 0.28 -0.71
N ALA A 93 -8.84 0.54 -0.69
CA ALA A 93 -8.24 1.68 0.01
C ALA A 93 -6.85 2.01 -0.56
N GLY A 94 -6.58 3.27 -0.84
CA GLY A 94 -5.28 3.74 -1.30
C GLY A 94 -5.03 3.64 -2.80
N MET A 95 -3.77 3.49 -3.17
CA MET A 95 -3.31 3.43 -4.56
C MET A 95 -3.44 2.02 -5.12
N PRO A 96 -4.05 1.82 -6.31
CA PRO A 96 -4.02 0.55 -7.02
C PRO A 96 -2.59 0.04 -7.24
N ILE A 97 -2.42 -1.28 -7.37
CA ILE A 97 -1.16 -2.00 -7.63
C ILE A 97 -0.26 -2.12 -6.37
N ILE A 98 -0.35 -1.22 -5.42
CA ILE A 98 0.49 -1.25 -4.22
C ILE A 98 -0.06 -2.27 -3.22
N SER A 99 0.27 -3.53 -3.39
CA SER A 99 -0.28 -4.73 -2.72
C SER A 99 -1.75 -5.01 -3.08
N ASP A 100 -2.20 -4.51 -4.22
CA ASP A 100 -3.57 -4.57 -4.71
C ASP A 100 -3.59 -4.93 -6.21
N PRO A 101 -4.73 -5.35 -6.79
CA PRO A 101 -4.85 -5.67 -8.20
C PRO A 101 -4.67 -4.45 -9.12
N GLY A 102 -4.36 -4.71 -10.41
CA GLY A 102 -4.25 -3.70 -11.47
C GLY A 102 -3.03 -3.87 -12.37
N LEU A 103 -2.00 -4.60 -11.92
CA LEU A 103 -0.74 -4.74 -12.66
C LEU A 103 -0.95 -5.40 -14.02
N SER A 104 -1.73 -6.48 -14.10
CA SER A 104 -1.97 -7.20 -15.36
C SER A 104 -2.66 -6.31 -16.40
N LEU A 105 -3.56 -5.43 -15.98
CA LEU A 105 -4.22 -4.49 -16.87
C LEU A 105 -3.25 -3.42 -17.39
N VAL A 106 -2.40 -2.87 -16.54
CA VAL A 106 -1.39 -1.88 -16.95
C VAL A 106 -0.39 -2.50 -17.91
N SER A 107 0.07 -3.72 -17.66
CA SER A 107 0.96 -4.46 -18.56
C SER A 107 0.30 -4.69 -19.93
N ALA A 108 -0.95 -5.15 -19.96
CA ALA A 108 -1.69 -5.38 -21.19
C ALA A 108 -1.97 -4.06 -21.96
N ALA A 109 -2.18 -2.94 -21.23
CA ALA A 109 -2.32 -1.62 -21.84
C ALA A 109 -1.03 -1.19 -22.55
N ALA A 110 0.12 -1.38 -21.88
CA ALA A 110 1.43 -1.06 -22.45
C ALA A 110 1.74 -1.89 -23.71
N GLU A 111 1.41 -3.18 -23.72
CA GLU A 111 1.59 -4.07 -24.89
C GLU A 111 0.74 -3.66 -26.11
N ARG A 112 -0.34 -2.93 -25.89
CA ARG A 112 -1.30 -2.53 -26.94
C ARG A 112 -1.30 -1.01 -27.20
N ASP A 113 -0.32 -0.29 -26.70
CA ASP A 113 -0.18 1.17 -26.81
C ASP A 113 -1.44 1.94 -26.35
N ILE A 114 -2.18 1.38 -25.37
CA ILE A 114 -3.34 2.03 -24.77
C ILE A 114 -2.85 2.98 -23.68
N PRO A 115 -3.28 4.27 -23.69
CA PRO A 115 -2.84 5.24 -22.70
C PRO A 115 -3.20 4.82 -21.26
N VAL A 116 -2.24 4.96 -20.35
CA VAL A 116 -2.44 4.79 -18.90
C VAL A 116 -2.10 6.11 -18.22
N THR A 117 -2.97 6.55 -17.32
CA THR A 117 -2.72 7.71 -16.47
C THR A 117 -3.06 7.42 -15.03
N CYS A 118 -2.62 8.28 -14.11
CA CYS A 118 -2.89 8.13 -12.70
C CYS A 118 -3.52 9.40 -12.11
N PHE A 119 -4.52 9.23 -11.27
CA PHE A 119 -5.06 10.23 -10.38
C PHE A 119 -4.53 9.94 -8.97
N PRO A 120 -3.37 10.52 -8.60
CA PRO A 120 -2.72 10.23 -7.32
C PRO A 120 -3.57 10.71 -6.15
N GLY A 121 -3.37 10.09 -5.01
CA GLY A 121 -4.09 10.43 -3.79
C GLY A 121 -3.59 9.64 -2.58
N PRO A 122 -4.45 9.30 -1.62
CA PRO A 122 -4.07 8.62 -0.40
C PRO A 122 -3.30 7.33 -0.65
N SER A 123 -2.28 7.09 0.18
CA SER A 123 -1.50 5.84 0.16
C SER A 123 -0.93 5.58 1.55
N ALA A 124 -1.13 4.39 2.10
CA ALA A 124 -0.75 4.04 3.47
C ALA A 124 0.77 4.11 3.69
N VAL A 125 1.58 3.71 2.70
CA VAL A 125 3.05 3.68 2.82
C VAL A 125 3.63 5.09 3.06
N PRO A 126 3.46 6.09 2.18
CA PRO A 126 3.99 7.43 2.43
C PRO A 126 3.32 8.12 3.63
N THR A 127 2.05 7.82 3.93
CA THR A 127 1.38 8.36 5.11
C THR A 127 2.03 7.84 6.40
N ALA A 128 2.27 6.52 6.50
CA ALA A 128 2.94 5.93 7.65
C ALA A 128 4.37 6.45 7.81
N LEU A 129 5.14 6.55 6.70
CA LEU A 129 6.48 7.13 6.72
C LEU A 129 6.47 8.56 7.27
N ALA A 130 5.57 9.42 6.78
CA ALA A 130 5.45 10.81 7.23
C ALA A 130 5.08 10.91 8.73
N LEU A 131 4.28 9.99 9.23
CA LEU A 131 3.83 9.98 10.63
C LEU A 131 4.80 9.24 11.57
N SER A 132 5.69 8.40 11.07
CA SER A 132 6.58 7.57 11.89
C SER A 132 7.51 8.37 12.80
N GLY A 133 7.98 9.53 12.35
CA GLY A 133 9.00 10.33 13.05
C GLY A 133 10.42 9.76 12.94
N LEU A 134 10.64 8.79 12.05
CA LEU A 134 11.92 8.11 11.83
C LEU A 134 12.68 8.72 10.64
N GLY A 135 13.95 8.33 10.46
CA GLY A 135 14.77 8.70 9.31
C GLY A 135 14.35 7.97 8.04
N VAL A 136 13.42 8.53 7.28
CA VAL A 136 12.74 7.87 6.13
C VAL A 136 13.14 8.43 4.75
N GLY A 137 14.26 9.14 4.64
CA GLY A 137 14.71 9.71 3.37
C GLY A 137 14.93 8.69 2.25
N HIS A 138 15.26 7.47 2.63
CA HIS A 138 15.28 6.29 1.76
C HIS A 138 14.53 5.16 2.43
N PHE A 139 13.63 4.50 1.70
CA PHE A 139 12.88 3.38 2.25
C PHE A 139 12.76 2.21 1.27
N LEU A 140 12.52 1.04 1.83
CA LEU A 140 12.15 -0.20 1.16
C LEU A 140 10.71 -0.53 1.59
N PHE A 141 9.81 -0.74 0.63
CA PHE A 141 8.49 -1.29 0.89
C PHE A 141 8.41 -2.73 0.39
N ASP A 142 8.04 -3.65 1.28
CA ASP A 142 8.05 -5.09 0.99
C ASP A 142 6.70 -5.77 1.29
N ALA A 143 5.63 -5.08 0.89
CA ALA A 143 4.25 -5.57 0.97
C ALA A 143 3.89 -6.23 2.32
N PHE A 144 3.60 -7.56 2.33
CA PHE A 144 3.29 -8.33 3.53
C PHE A 144 4.39 -9.37 3.81
N PRO A 145 4.90 -9.46 5.05
CA PRO A 145 5.82 -10.52 5.45
C PRO A 145 5.27 -11.91 5.18
N PRO A 146 6.13 -12.89 4.88
CA PRO A 146 5.72 -14.28 4.70
C PRO A 146 4.90 -14.79 5.89
N ARG A 147 3.81 -15.52 5.61
CA ARG A 147 2.90 -16.03 6.64
C ARG A 147 3.51 -17.10 7.53
N LYS A 148 4.37 -17.96 6.96
CA LYS A 148 5.01 -19.07 7.69
C LYS A 148 6.24 -18.56 8.47
N PRO A 149 6.46 -19.01 9.72
CA PRO A 149 7.58 -18.55 10.56
C PRO A 149 8.96 -18.69 9.91
N GLY A 150 9.27 -19.84 9.31
CA GLY A 150 10.57 -20.07 8.67
C GLY A 150 10.90 -19.08 7.55
N PRO A 151 10.06 -18.95 6.51
CA PRO A 151 10.23 -17.92 5.49
C PRO A 151 10.21 -16.48 6.02
N ARG A 152 9.41 -16.19 7.07
CA ARG A 152 9.38 -14.84 7.69
C ARG A 152 10.70 -14.52 8.39
N LYS A 153 11.28 -15.47 9.13
CA LYS A 153 12.62 -15.31 9.72
C LYS A 153 13.68 -15.11 8.65
N ALA A 154 13.66 -15.90 7.57
CA ALA A 154 14.59 -15.71 6.46
C ALA A 154 14.47 -14.34 5.80
N TRP A 155 13.24 -13.84 5.63
CA TRP A 155 12.98 -12.49 5.14
C TRP A 155 13.56 -11.43 6.10
N LEU A 156 13.32 -11.52 7.41
CA LEU A 156 13.90 -10.61 8.40
C LEU A 156 15.43 -10.67 8.40
N GLU A 157 16.02 -11.85 8.32
CA GLU A 157 17.49 -12.01 8.21
C GLU A 157 18.06 -11.28 6.99
N SER A 158 17.36 -11.30 5.86
CA SER A 158 17.78 -10.57 4.65
C SER A 158 17.80 -9.06 4.83
N LEU A 159 17.00 -8.55 5.79
CA LEU A 159 16.88 -7.13 6.13
C LEU A 159 17.80 -6.67 7.27
N ARG A 160 18.59 -7.58 7.86
CA ARG A 160 19.45 -7.28 9.03
C ARG A 160 20.36 -6.06 8.79
N ASN A 161 20.95 -5.96 7.61
CA ASN A 161 21.88 -4.90 7.23
C ASN A 161 21.25 -3.83 6.33
N GLU A 162 19.92 -3.80 6.21
CA GLU A 162 19.22 -2.80 5.40
C GLU A 162 19.37 -1.43 6.05
N LYS A 163 19.91 -0.46 5.29
CA LYS A 163 20.15 0.92 5.76
C LYS A 163 18.98 1.86 5.52
N ARG A 164 18.09 1.49 4.61
CA ARG A 164 16.86 2.23 4.33
C ARG A 164 15.82 1.91 5.40
N ALA A 165 14.87 2.80 5.64
CA ALA A 165 13.68 2.46 6.43
C ALA A 165 12.94 1.30 5.77
N ILE A 166 12.48 0.35 6.57
CA ILE A 166 11.73 -0.82 6.11
C ILE A 166 10.27 -0.57 6.40
N VAL A 167 9.42 -0.69 5.38
CA VAL A 167 7.97 -0.53 5.49
C VAL A 167 7.27 -1.79 5.03
N PHE A 168 6.29 -2.25 5.78
CA PHE A 168 5.46 -3.38 5.38
C PHE A 168 4.05 -3.29 5.99
N PHE A 169 3.10 -3.95 5.36
CA PHE A 169 1.76 -4.16 5.89
C PHE A 169 1.71 -5.41 6.76
N GLU A 170 0.91 -5.39 7.80
CA GLU A 170 0.72 -6.59 8.62
C GLU A 170 -0.72 -6.73 9.11
N SER A 171 -1.11 -7.98 9.29
CA SER A 171 -2.39 -8.34 9.88
C SER A 171 -2.39 -8.12 11.40
N PRO A 172 -3.48 -7.63 12.00
CA PRO A 172 -3.59 -7.50 13.45
C PRO A 172 -3.39 -8.82 14.21
N HIS A 173 -3.66 -9.96 13.55
CA HIS A 173 -3.48 -11.28 14.15
C HIS A 173 -2.02 -11.76 14.17
N ARG A 174 -1.12 -11.12 13.42
CA ARG A 174 0.28 -11.54 13.26
C ARG A 174 1.29 -10.50 13.72
N VAL A 175 0.87 -9.26 13.90
CA VAL A 175 1.79 -8.14 14.16
C VAL A 175 2.64 -8.37 15.41
N ALA A 176 2.08 -8.94 16.48
CA ALA A 176 2.83 -9.26 17.71
C ALA A 176 3.97 -10.25 17.44
N GLU A 177 3.67 -11.36 16.75
CA GLU A 177 4.66 -12.37 16.39
C GLU A 177 5.72 -11.80 15.44
N THR A 178 5.30 -11.03 14.43
CA THR A 178 6.21 -10.41 13.46
C THR A 178 7.15 -9.41 14.12
N LEU A 179 6.65 -8.57 15.04
CA LEU A 179 7.47 -7.61 15.78
C LEU A 179 8.43 -8.30 16.75
N ALA A 180 8.01 -9.37 17.43
CA ALA A 180 8.89 -10.15 18.31
C ALA A 180 10.05 -10.78 17.51
N GLU A 181 9.77 -11.42 16.37
CA GLU A 181 10.81 -11.97 15.52
C GLU A 181 11.72 -10.86 14.92
N ALA A 182 11.15 -9.69 14.60
CA ALA A 182 11.94 -8.54 14.15
C ALA A 182 12.85 -8.01 15.27
N ALA A 183 12.39 -7.94 16.50
CA ALA A 183 13.21 -7.55 17.67
C ALA A 183 14.38 -8.51 17.87
N ASP A 184 14.14 -9.81 17.78
CA ASP A 184 15.17 -10.84 17.92
C ASP A 184 16.23 -10.78 16.80
N ILE A 185 15.81 -10.51 15.57
CA ILE A 185 16.69 -10.60 14.40
C ILE A 185 17.34 -9.26 14.06
N LEU A 186 16.58 -8.16 14.10
CA LEU A 186 17.05 -6.84 13.71
C LEU A 186 17.59 -6.01 14.88
N GLY A 187 17.30 -6.45 16.12
CA GLY A 187 17.69 -5.79 17.36
C GLY A 187 16.50 -5.15 18.08
N ALA A 188 16.33 -5.49 19.37
CA ALA A 188 15.21 -5.02 20.19
C ALA A 188 15.18 -3.49 20.34
N ASP A 189 16.34 -2.85 20.37
CA ASP A 189 16.49 -1.40 20.51
C ASP A 189 16.27 -0.62 19.20
N ARG A 190 16.05 -1.31 18.06
CA ARG A 190 15.90 -0.65 16.75
C ARG A 190 14.62 0.17 16.70
N PRO A 191 14.69 1.48 16.38
CA PRO A 191 13.52 2.35 16.37
C PRO A 191 12.52 1.90 15.33
N ALA A 192 11.23 1.95 15.69
CA ALA A 192 10.14 1.57 14.81
C ALA A 192 8.84 2.34 15.14
N ALA A 193 7.89 2.28 14.24
CA ALA A 193 6.55 2.81 14.45
C ALA A 193 5.51 1.82 13.88
N VAL A 194 4.43 1.62 14.62
CA VAL A 194 3.24 0.91 14.17
C VAL A 194 2.14 1.94 13.93
N CYS A 195 1.73 2.09 12.68
CA CYS A 195 0.65 2.96 12.26
C CYS A 195 -0.58 2.09 11.97
N ARG A 196 -1.65 2.29 12.73
CA ARG A 196 -2.88 1.54 12.54
C ARG A 196 -4.07 2.43 12.27
N GLU A 197 -5.02 1.93 11.47
CA GLU A 197 -6.28 2.61 11.16
C GLU A 197 -6.06 4.05 10.66
N LEU A 198 -5.05 4.25 9.80
CA LEU A 198 -4.69 5.55 9.23
C LEU A 198 -5.91 6.26 8.65
N THR A 199 -6.08 7.53 9.00
CA THR A 199 -7.18 8.43 8.62
C THR A 199 -8.56 8.09 9.20
N LYS A 200 -8.70 6.95 9.90
CA LYS A 200 -9.97 6.48 10.49
C LYS A 200 -10.16 7.01 11.92
N THR A 201 -11.34 6.79 12.47
CA THR A 201 -11.71 7.25 13.83
C THR A 201 -10.75 6.75 14.93
N TYR A 202 -10.19 5.57 14.74
CA TYR A 202 -9.28 4.95 15.72
C TYR A 202 -7.83 4.95 15.22
N GLU A 203 -7.44 5.97 14.46
CA GLU A 203 -6.05 6.16 14.05
C GLU A 203 -5.12 6.19 15.26
N GLU A 204 -4.07 5.41 15.22
CA GLU A 204 -3.02 5.40 16.23
C GLU A 204 -1.64 5.22 15.58
N ILE A 205 -0.70 6.06 16.00
CA ILE A 205 0.71 5.92 15.64
C ILE A 205 1.51 5.64 16.91
N ARG A 206 1.89 4.37 17.09
CA ARG A 206 2.69 3.91 18.22
C ARG A 206 4.17 3.90 17.83
N ARG A 207 4.96 4.74 18.48
CA ARG A 207 6.40 4.85 18.28
C ARG A 207 7.14 4.24 19.46
N GLY A 208 8.30 3.63 19.21
CA GLY A 208 9.15 3.02 20.23
C GLY A 208 10.30 2.27 19.58
N ASN A 209 10.89 1.35 20.29
CA ASN A 209 11.78 0.34 19.73
C ASN A 209 11.03 -0.97 19.43
N LEU A 210 11.64 -1.88 18.68
CA LEU A 210 10.99 -3.14 18.29
C LEU A 210 10.57 -3.99 19.49
N GLY A 211 11.36 -4.01 20.57
CA GLY A 211 11.03 -4.76 21.79
C GLY A 211 9.78 -4.20 22.46
N GLU A 212 9.72 -2.90 22.70
CA GLU A 212 8.54 -2.24 23.31
C GLU A 212 7.27 -2.41 22.46
N LEU A 213 7.41 -2.32 21.15
CA LEU A 213 6.27 -2.49 20.23
C LEU A 213 5.80 -3.94 20.16
N ALA A 214 6.71 -4.90 20.27
CA ALA A 214 6.35 -6.32 20.35
C ALA A 214 5.55 -6.61 21.63
N GLU A 215 6.00 -6.11 22.78
CA GLU A 215 5.28 -6.24 24.05
C GLU A 215 3.88 -5.60 23.99
N TRP A 216 3.80 -4.36 23.48
CA TRP A 216 2.53 -3.67 23.30
C TRP A 216 1.54 -4.45 22.41
N ALA A 217 2.04 -5.06 21.35
CA ALA A 217 1.19 -5.76 20.38
C ALA A 217 0.57 -7.05 20.92
N VAL A 218 1.08 -7.62 22.03
CA VAL A 218 0.55 -8.83 22.69
C VAL A 218 -0.89 -8.62 23.18
N ASP A 219 -1.23 -7.42 23.63
CA ASP A 219 -2.59 -7.07 24.10
C ASP A 219 -3.61 -7.00 22.95
N GLY A 220 -3.17 -7.17 21.72
CA GLY A 220 -3.99 -7.26 20.52
C GLY A 220 -4.19 -5.92 19.81
N ALA A 221 -3.45 -5.71 18.74
CA ALA A 221 -3.73 -4.65 17.80
C ALA A 221 -4.98 -4.97 16.96
N ARG A 222 -5.68 -3.93 16.47
CA ARG A 222 -6.87 -4.07 15.62
C ARG A 222 -6.75 -3.20 14.39
N GLY A 223 -7.47 -3.59 13.32
CA GLY A 223 -7.57 -2.82 12.08
C GLY A 223 -6.41 -3.07 11.12
N GLU A 224 -6.25 -2.17 10.16
CA GLU A 224 -5.19 -2.21 9.14
C GLU A 224 -3.92 -1.60 9.72
N ILE A 225 -2.79 -2.28 9.49
CA ILE A 225 -1.52 -1.93 10.12
C ILE A 225 -0.44 -1.76 9.07
N THR A 226 0.29 -0.64 9.18
CA THR A 226 1.56 -0.38 8.48
C THR A 226 2.66 -0.24 9.51
N VAL A 227 3.72 -1.03 9.38
CA VAL A 227 4.90 -0.97 10.24
C VAL A 227 6.01 -0.25 9.51
N VAL A 228 6.70 0.65 10.21
CA VAL A 228 7.90 1.34 9.74
C VAL A 228 9.03 1.03 10.72
N ILE A 229 10.13 0.47 10.23
CA ILE A 229 11.34 0.21 11.03
C ILE A 229 12.46 1.09 10.49
N GLU A 230 13.19 1.75 11.37
CA GLU A 230 14.34 2.58 10.95
C GLU A 230 15.44 1.74 10.30
N GLY A 231 16.15 2.31 9.32
CA GLY A 231 17.29 1.66 8.69
C GLY A 231 18.39 1.33 9.71
N GLY A 232 19.06 0.21 9.51
CA GLY A 232 20.20 -0.17 10.35
C GLY A 232 21.31 0.88 10.28
N THR A 233 21.79 1.36 11.42
CA THR A 233 23.09 2.00 11.48
C THR A 233 24.15 0.96 11.16
N ALA A 234 25.21 1.31 10.40
CA ALA A 234 26.34 0.41 10.26
C ALA A 234 26.82 0.05 11.66
N ALA A 235 26.68 -1.22 12.05
CA ALA A 235 27.28 -1.69 13.29
C ALA A 235 28.74 -1.25 13.26
N ALA A 236 29.20 -0.57 14.30
CA ALA A 236 30.62 -0.29 14.44
C ALA A 236 31.33 -1.62 14.27
N ALA A 237 32.20 -1.71 13.25
CA ALA A 237 32.90 -2.95 12.95
C ALA A 237 33.46 -3.49 14.25
N THR A 238 33.00 -4.66 14.69
CA THR A 238 33.54 -5.28 15.89
C THR A 238 34.98 -5.67 15.61
N ALA A 239 35.83 -5.69 16.63
CA ALA A 239 37.25 -6.05 16.46
C ALA A 239 37.44 -7.40 15.75
N ALA A 240 36.41 -8.27 15.76
CA ALA A 240 36.35 -9.54 15.03
C ALA A 240 36.27 -9.38 13.51
N ASP A 241 35.67 -8.28 13.01
CA ASP A 241 35.53 -8.00 11.57
C ASP A 241 36.85 -7.45 10.95
N LEU A 242 37.83 -7.10 11.78
CA LEU A 242 39.10 -6.55 11.38
C LEU A 242 40.23 -7.60 11.28
N VAL A 243 39.95 -8.86 11.59
CA VAL A 243 40.95 -9.93 11.44
C VAL A 243 41.00 -10.34 9.97
N PRO A 244 42.14 -10.12 9.27
CA PRO A 244 42.31 -10.61 7.90
C PRO A 244 42.16 -12.13 7.91
N LYS A 245 41.26 -12.67 7.10
CA LYS A 245 41.25 -14.11 6.82
C LYS A 245 42.63 -14.45 6.21
N ALA A 246 43.45 -15.14 6.98
CA ALA A 246 44.71 -15.63 6.48
C ALA A 246 44.47 -16.51 5.22
N LEU A 247 45.24 -16.23 4.18
CA LEU A 247 45.32 -16.96 2.93
C LEU A 247 45.72 -18.41 3.17
#